data_c49d3f9897592ef96aaf7c3e7107ddf8
#
_entry.id   c49d3f9897592ef96aaf7c3e7107ddf8
#
_cell.length_a   1.000
_cell.length_b   1.000
_cell.length_c   1.000
_cell.angle_alpha   90.00
_cell.angle_beta   90.00
_cell.angle_gamma   90.00
#
_symmetry.space_group_name_H-M   'P 1'
#
loop_
_entity.id
_entity.type
_entity.pdbx_description
1 polymer ?
#
loop_
_entity_poly.entity_id
_entity_poly.type
_entity_poly.pdbx_seq_one_letter_code
_entity_poly.pdbx_strand_id
1 'polypeptide(L)'
;GFVKRLTAAALERTRHDVRYDGAYQSIPYPGGDVPSGVGVCTDVLVRSYRALGIDLQREVHEDMAASFSVYPRRWGLSAPVPNIDHRRVPNLEVFFARHGERLPVTDDPADYVPGDLVSWMVGPLPHLGIVVPVRSSDGARFQVVHNIGRGPELEDMLFDYPVVGHFRYYGPGDAQR
;
A
#
# COMPACT_ATOMS: atom_id res chain seq x y z
N GLY A 1 -6.83 -18.49 2.54
CA GLY A 1 -7.09 -17.38 3.44
C GLY A 1 -6.81 -16.03 2.79
N PHE A 2 -7.07 -14.98 3.52
CA PHE A 2 -6.93 -13.60 3.04
C PHE A 2 -5.48 -13.28 2.61
N VAL A 3 -4.50 -13.58 3.46
CA VAL A 3 -3.08 -13.31 3.19
C VAL A 3 -2.63 -13.97 1.89
N LYS A 4 -3.02 -15.23 1.67
CA LYS A 4 -2.68 -15.95 0.44
C LYS A 4 -3.26 -15.26 -0.80
N ARG A 5 -4.51 -14.78 -0.74
CA ARG A 5 -5.14 -14.07 -1.85
C ARG A 5 -4.52 -12.69 -2.07
N LEU A 6 -4.22 -11.96 -1.00
CA LEU A 6 -3.58 -10.64 -1.10
C LEU A 6 -2.20 -10.73 -1.73
N THR A 7 -1.36 -11.66 -1.25
CA THR A 7 -0.01 -11.82 -1.78
C THR A 7 -0.01 -12.35 -3.23
N ALA A 8 -0.96 -13.21 -3.58
CA ALA A 8 -1.14 -13.64 -4.97
C ALA A 8 -1.55 -12.46 -5.87
N ALA A 9 -2.45 -11.60 -5.40
CA ALA A 9 -2.84 -10.40 -6.14
C ALA A 9 -1.66 -9.43 -6.32
N ALA A 10 -0.83 -9.26 -5.28
CA ALA A 10 0.36 -8.43 -5.36
C ALA A 10 1.37 -8.98 -6.38
N LEU A 11 1.64 -10.29 -6.34
CA LEU A 11 2.52 -10.95 -7.31
C LEU A 11 1.99 -10.84 -8.73
N GLU A 12 0.68 -10.93 -8.93
CA GLU A 12 0.06 -10.74 -10.24
C GLU A 12 0.35 -9.34 -10.80
N ARG A 13 0.46 -8.31 -9.96
CA ARG A 13 0.79 -6.95 -10.41
C ARG A 13 2.14 -6.87 -11.12
N THR A 14 3.09 -7.73 -10.78
CA THR A 14 4.42 -7.75 -11.41
C THR A 14 4.40 -8.21 -12.87
N ARG A 15 3.29 -8.78 -13.34
CA ARG A 15 3.10 -9.24 -14.72
C ARG A 15 2.49 -8.17 -15.62
N HIS A 16 2.11 -7.03 -15.06
CA HIS A 16 1.50 -5.93 -15.80
C HIS A 16 2.55 -4.88 -16.13
N ASP A 17 2.53 -4.39 -17.36
CA ASP A 17 3.37 -3.29 -17.80
C ASP A 17 2.73 -1.98 -17.32
N VAL A 18 3.32 -1.41 -16.29
CA VAL A 18 2.83 -0.18 -15.66
C VAL A 18 3.95 0.85 -15.63
N ARG A 19 3.76 1.96 -16.34
CA ARG A 19 4.70 3.09 -16.32
C ARG A 19 4.49 3.90 -15.04
N TYR A 20 5.55 4.24 -14.35
CA TYR A 20 5.49 5.10 -13.17
C TYR A 20 5.09 6.51 -13.58
N ASP A 21 3.94 6.98 -13.08
CA ASP A 21 3.42 8.30 -13.38
C ASP A 21 2.59 8.80 -12.18
N GLY A 22 3.11 9.83 -11.52
CA GLY A 22 2.48 10.45 -10.36
C GLY A 22 1.62 11.67 -10.68
N ALA A 23 1.35 11.94 -11.97
CA ALA A 23 0.50 13.07 -12.35
C ALA A 23 -0.89 12.96 -11.72
N TYR A 24 -1.40 14.10 -11.23
CA TYR A 24 -2.76 14.16 -10.70
C TYR A 24 -3.78 13.85 -11.79
N GLN A 25 -4.73 13.00 -11.47
CA GLN A 25 -5.81 12.63 -12.39
C GLN A 25 -7.15 12.63 -11.67
N SER A 26 -8.18 13.11 -12.35
CA SER A 26 -9.57 12.94 -11.93
C SER A 26 -10.01 11.53 -12.27
N ILE A 27 -10.56 10.82 -11.28
CA ILE A 27 -11.01 9.44 -11.44
C ILE A 27 -12.44 9.28 -10.90
N PRO A 28 -13.20 8.29 -11.38
CA PRO A 28 -14.52 8.00 -10.81
C PRO A 28 -14.44 7.66 -9.32
N TYR A 29 -15.57 7.84 -8.62
CA TYR A 29 -15.72 7.43 -7.22
C TYR A 29 -17.15 6.86 -7.02
N PRO A 30 -17.34 5.72 -6.32
CA PRO A 30 -16.29 4.79 -5.84
C PRO A 30 -15.71 3.93 -6.97
N GLY A 31 -14.69 3.13 -6.65
CA GLY A 31 -14.15 2.15 -7.59
C GLY A 31 -13.31 2.76 -8.72
N GLY A 32 -12.88 4.01 -8.57
CA GLY A 32 -12.07 4.68 -9.59
C GLY A 32 -10.62 4.21 -9.59
N ASP A 33 -9.97 4.37 -10.73
CA ASP A 33 -8.56 4.07 -10.90
C ASP A 33 -7.96 4.99 -11.96
N VAL A 34 -6.67 5.21 -11.87
CA VAL A 34 -5.90 5.81 -12.98
C VAL A 34 -5.83 4.79 -14.13
N PRO A 35 -5.49 5.21 -15.35
CA PRO A 35 -5.37 4.27 -16.48
C PRO A 35 -4.51 3.06 -16.11
N SER A 36 -4.89 1.87 -16.58
CA SER A 36 -4.26 0.60 -16.18
C SER A 36 -2.77 0.52 -16.49
N GLY A 37 -2.30 1.26 -17.49
CA GLY A 37 -0.90 1.31 -17.91
C GLY A 37 -0.03 2.29 -17.12
N VAL A 38 -0.57 2.97 -16.12
CA VAL A 38 0.19 3.89 -15.26
C VAL A 38 -0.09 3.62 -13.79
N GLY A 39 0.80 4.06 -12.91
CA GLY A 39 0.61 3.94 -11.47
C GLY A 39 1.86 4.32 -10.69
N VAL A 40 1.68 4.46 -9.39
CA VAL A 40 2.75 4.72 -8.41
C VAL A 40 2.76 3.61 -7.35
N CYS A 41 3.57 3.75 -6.31
CA CYS A 41 3.70 2.69 -5.29
C CYS A 41 2.37 2.33 -4.62
N THR A 42 1.53 3.30 -4.31
CA THR A 42 0.23 3.08 -3.68
C THR A 42 -0.76 2.34 -4.58
N ASP A 43 -0.65 2.49 -5.89
CA ASP A 43 -1.52 1.78 -6.84
C ASP A 43 -1.30 0.27 -6.82
N VAL A 44 -0.12 -0.20 -6.43
CA VAL A 44 0.13 -1.63 -6.17
C VAL A 44 -0.81 -2.14 -5.08
N LEU A 45 -0.93 -1.41 -3.98
CA LEU A 45 -1.81 -1.78 -2.87
C LEU A 45 -3.28 -1.63 -3.27
N VAL A 46 -3.65 -0.50 -3.83
CA VAL A 46 -5.03 -0.23 -4.24
C VAL A 46 -5.54 -1.33 -5.16
N ARG A 47 -4.77 -1.69 -6.16
CA ARG A 47 -5.15 -2.73 -7.14
C ARG A 47 -5.12 -4.14 -6.56
N SER A 48 -4.18 -4.43 -5.65
CA SER A 48 -4.11 -5.72 -4.97
C SER A 48 -5.33 -5.94 -4.07
N TYR A 49 -5.71 -4.96 -3.26
CA TYR A 49 -6.91 -5.03 -2.44
C TYR A 49 -8.19 -5.08 -3.29
N ARG A 50 -8.23 -4.34 -4.39
CA ARG A 50 -9.39 -4.35 -5.30
C ARG A 50 -9.63 -5.74 -5.89
N ALA A 51 -8.57 -6.50 -6.18
CA ALA A 51 -8.69 -7.88 -6.63
C ALA A 51 -9.39 -8.79 -5.61
N LEU A 52 -9.40 -8.39 -4.33
CA LEU A 52 -10.09 -9.09 -3.25
C LEU A 52 -11.48 -8.48 -2.94
N GLY A 53 -11.94 -7.54 -3.75
CA GLY A 53 -13.22 -6.88 -3.54
C GLY A 53 -13.19 -5.71 -2.55
N ILE A 54 -12.00 -5.24 -2.16
CA ILE A 54 -11.82 -4.13 -1.21
C ILE A 54 -11.41 -2.89 -1.99
N ASP A 55 -12.27 -1.85 -1.93
CA ASP A 55 -12.03 -0.57 -2.57
C ASP A 55 -11.37 0.41 -1.59
N LEU A 56 -10.05 0.49 -1.61
CA LEU A 56 -9.31 1.40 -0.73
C LEU A 56 -9.64 2.86 -1.00
N GLN A 57 -9.99 3.24 -2.23
CA GLN A 57 -10.44 4.61 -2.51
C GLN A 57 -11.65 4.96 -1.65
N ARG A 58 -12.66 4.09 -1.63
CA ARG A 58 -13.87 4.30 -0.84
C ARG A 58 -13.60 4.24 0.65
N GLU A 59 -12.86 3.22 1.09
CA GLU A 59 -12.58 3.03 2.52
C GLU A 59 -11.84 4.25 3.11
N VAL A 60 -10.80 4.72 2.42
CA VAL A 60 -10.02 5.88 2.86
C VAL A 60 -10.87 7.16 2.81
N HIS A 61 -11.63 7.35 1.73
CA HIS A 61 -12.48 8.54 1.59
C HIS A 61 -13.53 8.62 2.70
N GLU A 62 -14.20 7.53 3.00
CA GLU A 62 -15.22 7.48 4.06
C GLU A 62 -14.61 7.77 5.44
N ASP A 63 -13.44 7.23 5.75
CA ASP A 63 -12.77 7.52 7.03
C ASP A 63 -12.29 8.97 7.10
N MET A 64 -11.71 9.49 6.03
CA MET A 64 -11.29 10.88 5.99
C MET A 64 -12.47 11.85 6.07
N ALA A 65 -13.60 11.53 5.47
CA ALA A 65 -14.81 12.35 5.60
C ALA A 65 -15.33 12.40 7.04
N ALA A 66 -15.23 11.28 7.76
CA ALA A 66 -15.67 11.19 9.14
C ALA A 66 -14.65 11.74 10.16
N SER A 67 -13.36 11.68 9.85
CA SER A 67 -12.26 11.94 10.78
C SER A 67 -11.10 12.69 10.12
N PHE A 68 -11.39 13.70 9.34
CA PHE A 68 -10.38 14.41 8.55
C PHE A 68 -9.22 14.96 9.39
N SER A 69 -9.49 15.38 10.61
CA SER A 69 -8.48 15.99 11.50
C SER A 69 -7.37 15.03 11.93
N VAL A 70 -7.57 13.70 11.85
CA VAL A 70 -6.54 12.73 12.22
C VAL A 70 -5.58 12.40 11.07
N TYR A 71 -5.88 12.90 9.88
CA TYR A 71 -5.04 12.71 8.70
C TYR A 71 -4.03 13.85 8.51
N PRO A 72 -2.90 13.61 7.85
CA PRO A 72 -1.89 14.65 7.63
C PRO A 72 -2.44 15.82 6.80
N ARG A 73 -2.02 17.04 7.15
CA ARG A 73 -2.43 18.28 6.47
C ARG A 73 -1.34 18.84 5.56
N ARG A 74 -0.50 17.98 5.00
CA ARG A 74 0.69 18.37 4.24
C ARG A 74 0.36 19.10 2.93
N TRP A 75 -0.86 18.91 2.41
CA TRP A 75 -1.25 19.39 1.08
C TRP A 75 -2.19 20.60 1.14
N GLY A 76 -2.42 21.15 2.33
CA GLY A 76 -3.23 22.34 2.52
C GLY A 76 -4.71 22.17 2.18
N LEU A 77 -5.22 20.95 2.19
CA LEU A 77 -6.61 20.66 1.89
C LEU A 77 -7.48 20.87 3.12
N SER A 78 -8.72 21.35 2.90
CA SER A 78 -9.73 21.52 3.95
C SER A 78 -10.79 20.40 3.95
N ALA A 79 -10.78 19.55 2.92
CA ALA A 79 -11.73 18.45 2.76
C ALA A 79 -11.07 17.29 2.00
N PRO A 80 -11.61 16.05 2.15
CA PRO A 80 -11.11 14.91 1.39
C PRO A 80 -11.28 15.10 -0.13
N VAL A 81 -10.31 14.53 -0.88
CA VAL A 81 -10.31 14.53 -2.34
C VAL A 81 -10.23 13.07 -2.83
N PRO A 82 -11.34 12.48 -3.32
CA PRO A 82 -11.36 11.06 -3.66
C PRO A 82 -10.48 10.66 -4.83
N ASN A 83 -9.98 11.63 -5.61
CA ASN A 83 -9.05 11.35 -6.71
C ASN A 83 -7.66 10.93 -6.23
N ILE A 84 -7.21 11.36 -5.05
CA ILE A 84 -5.80 11.29 -4.69
C ILE A 84 -5.53 10.83 -3.25
N ASP A 85 -6.48 10.97 -2.32
CA ASP A 85 -6.22 10.73 -0.91
C ASP A 85 -5.71 9.30 -0.63
N HIS A 86 -6.33 8.31 -1.25
CA HIS A 86 -5.95 6.89 -1.14
C HIS A 86 -4.64 6.54 -1.88
N ARG A 87 -4.12 7.48 -2.67
CA ARG A 87 -2.88 7.31 -3.43
C ARG A 87 -1.69 7.99 -2.76
N ARG A 88 -1.88 8.55 -1.56
CA ARG A 88 -0.84 9.20 -0.76
C ARG A 88 -0.41 8.31 0.40
N VAL A 89 0.88 7.96 0.45
CA VAL A 89 1.42 7.05 1.48
C VAL A 89 1.09 7.51 2.89
N PRO A 90 1.27 8.79 3.28
CA PRO A 90 0.95 9.22 4.65
C PRO A 90 -0.52 8.99 5.04
N ASN A 91 -1.45 9.13 4.10
CA ASN A 91 -2.87 8.86 4.36
C ASN A 91 -3.12 7.37 4.55
N LEU A 92 -2.50 6.52 3.73
CA LEU A 92 -2.63 5.06 3.88
C LEU A 92 -2.03 4.57 5.20
N GLU A 93 -0.91 5.13 5.64
CA GLU A 93 -0.33 4.80 6.94
C GLU A 93 -1.30 5.07 8.08
N VAL A 94 -1.96 6.23 8.08
CA VAL A 94 -2.99 6.56 9.07
C VAL A 94 -4.18 5.62 8.98
N PHE A 95 -4.66 5.36 7.76
CA PHE A 95 -5.80 4.46 7.54
C PHE A 95 -5.51 3.06 8.07
N PHE A 96 -4.36 2.47 7.73
CA PHE A 96 -4.01 1.12 8.19
C PHE A 96 -3.80 1.05 9.70
N ALA A 97 -3.26 2.11 10.32
CA ALA A 97 -3.15 2.17 11.78
C ALA A 97 -4.51 2.25 12.46
N ARG A 98 -5.49 2.91 11.85
CA ARG A 98 -6.83 3.09 12.41
C ARG A 98 -7.74 1.88 12.21
N HIS A 99 -7.70 1.27 11.05
CA HIS A 99 -8.63 0.21 10.64
C HIS A 99 -8.00 -1.18 10.56
N GLY A 100 -6.69 -1.25 10.58
CA GLY A 100 -5.93 -2.49 10.65
C GLY A 100 -5.17 -2.60 11.96
N GLU A 101 -3.97 -3.13 11.85
CA GLU A 101 -3.04 -3.28 12.96
C GLU A 101 -1.74 -2.57 12.64
N ARG A 102 -1.28 -1.73 13.56
CA ARG A 102 0.05 -1.13 13.51
C ARG A 102 1.01 -1.99 14.32
N LEU A 103 2.09 -2.40 13.68
CA LEU A 103 3.12 -3.25 14.28
C LEU A 103 4.37 -2.44 14.59
N PRO A 104 5.21 -2.89 15.55
CA PRO A 104 6.51 -2.25 15.79
C PRO A 104 7.38 -2.28 14.53
N VAL A 105 8.12 -1.20 14.31
CA VAL A 105 9.19 -1.16 13.33
C VAL A 105 10.45 -1.73 13.98
N THR A 106 10.96 -2.82 13.42
CA THR A 106 12.17 -3.50 13.93
C THR A 106 13.16 -3.72 12.79
N ASP A 107 14.35 -4.17 13.11
CA ASP A 107 15.38 -4.60 12.16
C ASP A 107 15.49 -6.12 12.07
N ASP A 108 14.61 -6.86 12.74
CA ASP A 108 14.54 -8.31 12.66
C ASP A 108 13.70 -8.76 11.46
N PRO A 109 14.28 -9.42 10.46
CA PRO A 109 13.52 -9.88 9.30
C PRO A 109 12.40 -10.86 9.65
N ALA A 110 12.50 -11.59 10.77
CA ALA A 110 11.47 -12.52 11.21
C ALA A 110 10.14 -11.82 11.58
N ASP A 111 10.17 -10.52 11.89
CA ASP A 111 8.98 -9.77 12.24
C ASP A 111 8.13 -9.39 11.03
N TYR A 112 8.66 -9.52 9.81
CA TYR A 112 7.98 -9.16 8.57
C TYR A 112 7.57 -10.41 7.81
N VAL A 113 6.27 -10.66 7.76
CA VAL A 113 5.70 -11.89 7.19
C VAL A 113 4.80 -11.59 5.98
N PRO A 114 4.54 -12.59 5.12
CA PRO A 114 3.68 -12.39 3.95
C PRO A 114 2.34 -11.76 4.30
N GLY A 115 1.94 -10.77 3.50
CA GLY A 115 0.72 -9.98 3.70
C GLY A 115 0.95 -8.69 4.48
N ASP A 116 2.10 -8.53 5.12
CA ASP A 116 2.44 -7.31 5.83
C ASP A 116 2.61 -6.14 4.84
N LEU A 117 2.16 -4.97 5.27
CA LEU A 117 2.32 -3.71 4.57
C LEU A 117 3.46 -2.96 5.26
N VAL A 118 4.44 -2.54 4.47
CA VAL A 118 5.62 -1.85 5.01
C VAL A 118 5.77 -0.52 4.31
N SER A 119 6.12 0.51 5.06
CA SER A 119 6.46 1.81 4.51
C SER A 119 7.91 2.19 4.82
N TRP A 120 8.52 2.91 3.89
CA TRP A 120 9.91 3.35 3.92
C TRP A 120 10.02 4.83 3.62
N MET A 121 11.15 5.41 3.97
CA MET A 121 11.60 6.67 3.36
C MET A 121 12.67 6.35 2.32
N VAL A 122 12.40 6.71 1.08
CA VAL A 122 13.35 6.60 -0.03
C VAL A 122 13.84 8.03 -0.31
N GLY A 123 14.94 8.41 0.36
CA GLY A 123 15.31 9.82 0.44
C GLY A 123 14.20 10.64 1.11
N PRO A 124 13.70 11.71 0.48
CA PRO A 124 12.61 12.51 1.03
C PRO A 124 11.21 11.95 0.74
N LEU A 125 11.12 10.85 -0.02
CA LEU A 125 9.84 10.33 -0.52
C LEU A 125 9.36 9.14 0.30
N PRO A 126 8.12 9.17 0.81
CA PRO A 126 7.52 7.99 1.43
C PRO A 126 7.19 6.94 0.37
N HIS A 127 7.33 5.68 0.75
CA HIS A 127 7.17 4.53 -0.14
C HIS A 127 6.46 3.41 0.60
N LEU A 128 5.74 2.56 -0.14
CA LEU A 128 4.90 1.51 0.44
C LEU A 128 4.94 0.26 -0.44
N GLY A 129 4.90 -0.91 0.19
CA GLY A 129 4.88 -2.20 -0.52
C GLY A 129 4.26 -3.31 0.31
N ILE A 130 4.15 -4.48 -0.30
CA ILE A 130 3.52 -5.67 0.29
C ILE A 130 4.57 -6.78 0.37
N VAL A 131 4.75 -7.35 1.57
CA VAL A 131 5.59 -8.52 1.79
C VAL A 131 4.90 -9.75 1.20
N VAL A 132 5.63 -10.57 0.45
CA VAL A 132 5.08 -11.74 -0.25
C VAL A 132 5.86 -13.01 0.13
N PRO A 133 5.25 -14.22 -0.05
CA PRO A 133 5.87 -15.48 0.39
C PRO A 133 6.96 -15.99 -0.56
N VAL A 134 7.89 -15.13 -0.93
CA VAL A 134 9.06 -15.45 -1.73
C VAL A 134 10.29 -15.06 -0.91
N ARG A 135 11.14 -16.03 -0.59
CA ARG A 135 12.36 -15.78 0.20
C ARG A 135 13.43 -15.08 -0.63
N SER A 136 14.25 -14.28 0.05
CA SER A 136 15.54 -13.82 -0.50
C SER A 136 16.45 -15.00 -0.84
N SER A 137 17.46 -14.77 -1.69
CA SER A 137 18.37 -15.84 -2.12
C SER A 137 19.12 -16.50 -0.98
N ASP A 138 19.42 -15.75 0.12
CA ASP A 138 20.04 -16.28 1.33
C ASP A 138 19.03 -16.87 2.33
N GLY A 139 17.73 -16.82 2.03
CA GLY A 139 16.67 -17.33 2.89
C GLY A 139 16.39 -16.49 4.14
N ALA A 140 17.07 -15.36 4.32
CA ALA A 140 17.02 -14.61 5.57
C ALA A 140 15.74 -13.80 5.76
N ARG A 141 15.05 -13.43 4.66
CA ARG A 141 13.87 -12.57 4.71
C ARG A 141 12.94 -12.82 3.53
N PHE A 142 11.73 -12.33 3.63
CA PHE A 142 10.79 -12.31 2.51
C PHE A 142 11.04 -11.11 1.61
N GLN A 143 10.75 -11.28 0.32
CA GLN A 143 10.79 -10.22 -0.66
C GLN A 143 9.50 -9.40 -0.65
N VAL A 144 9.53 -8.28 -1.35
CA VAL A 144 8.45 -7.28 -1.38
C VAL A 144 8.01 -7.05 -2.83
N VAL A 145 6.72 -6.91 -3.04
CA VAL A 145 6.16 -6.34 -4.29
C VAL A 145 5.94 -4.85 -4.06
N HIS A 146 6.55 -4.04 -4.89
CA HIS A 146 6.46 -2.58 -4.84
C HIS A 146 6.70 -1.95 -6.22
N ASN A 147 6.44 -0.65 -6.34
CA ASN A 147 6.80 0.13 -7.52
C ASN A 147 7.57 1.38 -7.06
N ILE A 148 8.88 1.32 -7.15
CA ILE A 148 9.78 2.42 -6.76
C ILE A 148 10.09 3.38 -7.93
N GLY A 149 9.60 3.06 -9.12
CA GLY A 149 9.81 3.87 -10.32
C GLY A 149 9.99 3.08 -11.61
N ARG A 150 10.15 1.76 -11.52
CA ARG A 150 10.36 0.87 -12.68
C ARG A 150 9.16 0.01 -13.02
N GLY A 151 7.99 0.33 -12.47
CA GLY A 151 6.82 -0.53 -12.52
C GLY A 151 6.79 -1.50 -11.33
N PRO A 152 5.66 -2.20 -11.13
CA PRO A 152 5.55 -3.19 -10.06
C PRO A 152 6.58 -4.30 -10.25
N GLU A 153 7.34 -4.58 -9.20
CA GLU A 153 8.38 -5.60 -9.23
C GLU A 153 8.49 -6.35 -7.90
N LEU A 154 8.95 -7.60 -7.98
CA LEU A 154 9.33 -8.40 -6.83
C LEU A 154 10.81 -8.15 -6.55
N GLU A 155 11.13 -7.71 -5.34
CA GLU A 155 12.49 -7.32 -5.00
C GLU A 155 12.85 -7.68 -3.55
N ASP A 156 14.09 -8.10 -3.35
CA ASP A 156 14.69 -8.27 -2.04
C ASP A 156 15.21 -6.90 -1.57
N MET A 157 14.33 -6.10 -0.96
CA MET A 157 14.65 -4.71 -0.62
C MET A 157 14.17 -4.27 0.76
N LEU A 158 13.72 -5.22 1.61
CA LEU A 158 13.05 -4.90 2.87
C LEU A 158 13.84 -3.90 3.74
N PHE A 159 15.15 -4.03 3.80
CA PHE A 159 16.01 -3.17 4.61
C PHE A 159 16.96 -2.30 3.78
N ASP A 160 16.71 -2.13 2.49
CA ASP A 160 17.54 -1.27 1.63
C ASP A 160 17.33 0.21 1.94
N TYR A 161 16.19 0.56 2.54
CA TYR A 161 15.83 1.91 2.96
C TYR A 161 15.29 1.90 4.38
N PRO A 162 15.32 3.04 5.10
CA PRO A 162 14.74 3.11 6.45
C PRO A 162 13.27 2.73 6.47
N VAL A 163 12.92 1.69 7.21
CA VAL A 163 11.52 1.31 7.47
C VAL A 163 10.93 2.30 8.47
N VAL A 164 9.76 2.85 8.16
CA VAL A 164 9.08 3.84 9.01
C VAL A 164 7.68 3.40 9.45
N GLY A 165 7.13 2.36 8.83
CA GLY A 165 5.82 1.82 9.19
C GLY A 165 5.71 0.33 8.88
N HIS A 166 4.89 -0.36 9.69
CA HIS A 166 4.62 -1.78 9.55
C HIS A 166 3.16 -2.04 9.95
N PHE A 167 2.36 -2.58 9.03
CA PHE A 167 0.92 -2.69 9.21
C PHE A 167 0.39 -4.01 8.68
N ARG A 168 -0.82 -4.38 9.18
CA ARG A 168 -1.66 -5.43 8.61
C ARG A 168 -3.06 -4.90 8.43
N TYR A 169 -3.68 -5.19 7.29
CA TYR A 169 -5.07 -4.84 7.02
C TYR A 169 -5.74 -5.94 6.23
N TYR A 170 -6.78 -6.53 6.80
CA TYR A 170 -7.49 -7.68 6.24
C TYR A 170 -8.88 -7.32 5.73
N GLY A 171 -9.12 -6.03 5.47
CA GLY A 171 -10.41 -5.56 5.00
C GLY A 171 -11.34 -5.10 6.11
N PRO A 172 -12.49 -4.53 5.76
CA PRO A 172 -13.42 -4.00 6.75
C PRO A 172 -14.01 -5.12 7.62
N GLY A 173 -14.19 -4.81 8.92
CA GLY A 173 -14.98 -5.62 9.86
C GLY A 173 -14.33 -6.89 10.36
N ASP A 174 -13.02 -7.05 10.27
CA ASP A 174 -12.27 -8.22 10.78
C ASP A 174 -12.73 -9.59 10.25
N ALA A 175 -13.72 -9.62 9.37
CA ALA A 175 -14.28 -10.86 8.83
C ALA A 175 -13.30 -11.68 7.98
N GLN A 176 -12.15 -11.10 7.69
CA GLN A 176 -11.15 -11.67 6.78
C GLN A 176 -9.99 -12.36 7.50
N ARG A 177 -9.97 -12.29 8.82
CA ARG A 177 -8.90 -12.89 9.64
C ARG A 177 -8.95 -14.41 9.69
#